data_14d77f4e2119a517668569ef6c2e37e5
#
_entry.id   14d77f4e2119a517668569ef6c2e37e5
#
_cell.length_a   1.000
_cell.length_b   1.000
_cell.length_c   1.000
_cell.angle_alpha   90.00
_cell.angle_beta   90.00
_cell.angle_gamma   90.00
#
_symmetry.space_group_name_H-M   'P 1'
#
loop_
_entity.id
_entity.type
_entity.pdbx_description
1 polymer ?
#
loop_
_entity_poly.entity_id
_entity_poly.type
_entity_poly.pdbx_seq_one_letter_code
_entity_poly.pdbx_strand_id
1 'polypeptide(L)' 'FGAYDSQAVAEQEWTRISAKLASFLGTQTRVIQKSESGGRTFYRLRAAGFSDIAEARRFCSAVSEKVECYPVIAK' A
#
# COMPACT_ATOMS: atom_id res chain seq x y z
N PHE A 1 1.43 0.44 -2.19
CA PHE A 1 2.39 -0.62 -2.48
C PHE A 1 2.35 -1.12 -3.92
N GLY A 2 1.20 -1.35 -4.51
CA GLY A 2 1.14 -1.82 -5.88
C GLY A 2 -0.27 -1.88 -6.40
N ALA A 3 -0.40 -2.32 -7.65
CA ALA A 3 -1.68 -2.53 -8.31
C ALA A 3 -1.76 -3.97 -8.79
N TYR A 4 -2.91 -4.60 -8.60
CA TYR A 4 -3.10 -6.02 -8.87
C TYR A 4 -4.38 -6.25 -9.66
N ASP A 5 -4.44 -7.37 -10.37
CA ASP A 5 -5.57 -7.68 -11.25
C ASP A 5 -6.83 -8.10 -10.49
N SER A 6 -6.71 -8.50 -9.22
CA SER A 6 -7.88 -8.90 -8.44
C SER A 6 -7.73 -8.48 -6.99
N GLN A 7 -8.87 -8.34 -6.31
CA GLN A 7 -8.90 -8.02 -4.89
C GLN A 7 -8.26 -9.14 -4.06
N ALA A 8 -8.49 -10.39 -4.44
CA ALA A 8 -7.90 -11.53 -3.73
C ALA A 8 -6.37 -11.48 -3.74
N VAL A 9 -5.78 -11.14 -4.89
CA VAL A 9 -4.33 -10.99 -5.01
C VAL A 9 -3.84 -9.82 -4.17
N ALA A 10 -4.55 -8.70 -4.17
CA ALA A 10 -4.20 -7.55 -3.34
C ALA A 10 -4.22 -7.90 -1.84
N GLU A 11 -5.20 -8.66 -1.40
CA GLU A 11 -5.28 -9.12 -0.01
C GLU A 11 -4.15 -10.07 0.36
N GLN A 12 -3.79 -11.00 -0.54
CA GLN A 12 -2.65 -11.87 -0.34
C GLN A 12 -1.35 -11.10 -0.23
N GLU A 13 -1.16 -10.11 -1.08
CA GLU A 13 0.01 -9.26 -1.04
C GLU A 13 0.08 -8.43 0.25
N TRP A 14 -1.07 -7.95 0.74
CA TRP A 14 -1.10 -7.25 2.02
C TRP A 14 -0.62 -8.17 3.15
N THR A 15 -1.08 -9.42 3.17
CA THR A 15 -0.67 -10.39 4.19
C THR A 15 0.84 -10.60 4.13
N ARG A 16 1.41 -10.76 2.94
CA ARG A 16 2.85 -10.94 2.75
C ARG A 16 3.62 -9.70 3.20
N ILE A 17 3.17 -8.52 2.79
CA ILE A 17 3.82 -7.25 3.11
C ILE A 17 3.72 -6.97 4.60
N SER A 18 2.56 -7.18 5.21
CA SER A 18 2.38 -6.91 6.63
C SER A 18 3.22 -7.84 7.50
N ALA A 19 3.47 -9.07 7.08
CA ALA A 19 4.38 -9.97 7.77
C ALA A 19 5.81 -9.45 7.73
N LYS A 20 6.25 -8.90 6.58
CA LYS A 20 7.60 -8.32 6.45
C LYS A 20 7.76 -7.01 7.19
N LEU A 21 6.69 -6.23 7.32
CA LEU A 21 6.72 -4.88 7.88
C LEU A 21 6.04 -4.79 9.24
N ALA A 22 5.92 -5.91 9.95
CA ALA A 22 5.19 -5.94 11.22
C ALA A 22 5.67 -4.89 12.23
N SER A 23 6.97 -4.59 12.24
CA SER A 23 7.53 -3.59 13.13
C SER A 23 7.35 -2.15 12.63
N PHE A 24 6.92 -1.97 11.38
CA PHE A 24 6.72 -0.65 10.76
C PHE A 24 5.25 -0.26 10.62
N LEU A 25 4.36 -1.24 10.47
CA LEU A 25 2.93 -1.02 10.18
C LEU A 25 2.06 -0.86 11.45
N GLY A 26 2.47 -0.10 12.40
CA GLY A 26 1.78 0.07 13.69
C GLY A 26 0.26 0.16 13.56
N THR A 27 -0.26 1.38 13.38
CA THR A 27 -1.70 1.64 13.31
C THR A 27 -2.22 1.86 11.89
N GLN A 28 -1.40 1.64 10.87
CA GLN A 28 -1.81 1.86 9.49
C GLN A 28 -2.87 0.85 9.08
N THR A 29 -3.81 1.31 8.27
CA THR A 29 -4.96 0.53 7.83
C THR A 29 -4.79 0.14 6.37
N ARG A 30 -5.15 -1.11 6.06
CA ARG A 30 -5.18 -1.58 4.68
C ARG A 30 -6.27 -0.84 3.90
N VAL A 31 -5.91 -0.34 2.71
CA VAL A 31 -6.86 0.21 1.75
C VAL A 31 -6.64 -0.49 0.41
N ILE A 32 -7.72 -1.08 -0.12
CA ILE A 32 -7.72 -1.63 -1.48
C ILE A 32 -8.69 -0.81 -2.28
N GLN A 33 -8.17 -0.08 -3.27
CA GLN A 33 -8.95 0.83 -4.09
C GLN A 33 -9.12 0.26 -5.49
N LYS A 34 -10.38 0.02 -5.91
CA LYS A 34 -10.69 -0.39 -7.27
C LYS A 34 -10.53 0.81 -8.21
N SER A 35 -9.84 0.60 -9.31
CA SER A 35 -9.57 1.64 -10.30
C SER A 35 -9.67 1.03 -11.70
N GLU A 36 -10.10 1.82 -12.68
CA GLU A 36 -10.21 1.36 -14.07
C GLU A 36 -9.40 2.29 -14.96
N SER A 37 -8.70 1.70 -15.92
CA SER A 37 -7.91 2.44 -16.89
C SER A 37 -7.76 1.60 -18.16
N GLY A 38 -8.06 2.20 -19.32
CA GLY A 38 -7.88 1.54 -20.60
C GLY A 38 -8.67 0.25 -20.76
N GLY A 39 -9.85 0.15 -20.14
CA GLY A 39 -10.67 -1.05 -20.19
C GLY A 39 -10.25 -2.15 -19.24
N ARG A 40 -9.27 -1.89 -18.37
CA ARG A 40 -8.79 -2.85 -17.36
C ARG A 40 -9.11 -2.38 -15.97
N THR A 41 -9.44 -3.32 -15.10
CA THR A 41 -9.68 -3.05 -13.68
C THR A 41 -8.45 -3.41 -12.87
N PHE A 42 -8.05 -2.51 -11.97
CA PHE A 42 -6.94 -2.72 -11.05
C PHE A 42 -7.40 -2.54 -9.62
N TYR A 43 -6.75 -3.24 -8.71
CA TYR A 43 -6.94 -3.07 -7.27
C TYR A 43 -5.63 -2.54 -6.69
N ARG A 44 -5.65 -1.28 -6.28
CA ARG A 44 -4.46 -0.62 -5.73
C ARG A 44 -4.40 -0.85 -4.23
N LEU A 45 -3.28 -1.38 -3.78
CA LEU A 45 -3.06 -1.67 -2.37
C LEU A 45 -2.28 -0.52 -1.74
N ARG A 46 -2.84 0.04 -0.67
CA ARG A 46 -2.26 1.17 0.04
C ARG A 46 -2.36 0.95 1.54
N ALA A 47 -1.46 1.62 2.29
CA ALA A 47 -1.59 1.75 3.73
C ALA A 47 -2.02 3.18 4.04
N ALA A 48 -2.98 3.35 4.92
CA ALA A 48 -3.50 4.63 5.34
C ALA A 48 -3.24 4.86 6.83
N GLY A 49 -3.49 6.07 7.31
CA GLY A 49 -3.30 6.41 8.71
C GLY A 49 -2.10 7.30 8.95
N PHE A 50 -1.53 7.88 7.89
CA PHE A 50 -0.44 8.84 8.02
C PHE A 50 -1.01 10.26 8.17
N SER A 51 -0.41 11.06 9.03
CA SER A 51 -0.90 12.40 9.31
C SER A 51 -0.64 13.38 8.16
N ASP A 52 0.43 13.15 7.38
CA ASP A 52 0.76 13.97 6.22
C ASP A 52 1.68 13.21 5.26
N ILE A 53 1.97 13.83 4.11
CA ILE A 53 2.80 13.20 3.08
C ILE A 53 4.26 13.03 3.54
N ALA A 54 4.75 13.89 4.41
CA ALA A 54 6.11 13.76 4.93
C ALA A 54 6.25 12.52 5.79
N GLU A 55 5.25 12.19 6.60
CA GLU A 55 5.21 10.97 7.39
C GLU A 55 5.18 9.73 6.49
N ALA A 56 4.36 9.76 5.43
CA ALA A 56 4.29 8.68 4.46
C ALA A 56 5.63 8.48 3.75
N ARG A 57 6.33 9.56 3.40
CA ARG A 57 7.65 9.48 2.79
C ARG A 57 8.67 8.85 3.71
N ARG A 58 8.66 9.20 4.99
CA ARG A 58 9.57 8.60 5.97
C ARG A 58 9.30 7.11 6.10
N PHE A 59 8.03 6.71 6.14
CA PHE A 59 7.66 5.32 6.17
C PHE A 59 8.17 4.59 4.92
N CYS A 60 7.91 5.13 3.73
CA CYS A 60 8.37 4.52 2.49
C CYS A 60 9.89 4.39 2.43
N SER A 61 10.64 5.39 2.88
CA SER A 61 12.10 5.32 2.94
C SER A 61 12.58 4.20 3.87
N ALA A 62 11.91 4.03 5.01
CA ALA A 62 12.29 3.01 5.98
C ALA A 62 12.06 1.59 5.44
N VAL A 63 11.06 1.38 4.61
CA VAL A 63 10.68 0.04 4.15
C VAL A 63 11.11 -0.27 2.72
N SER A 64 11.73 0.68 2.02
CA SER A 64 12.05 0.55 0.59
C SER A 64 12.98 -0.63 0.28
N GLU A 65 13.81 -1.06 1.23
CA GLU A 65 14.67 -2.22 1.06
C GLU A 65 13.91 -3.54 1.10
N LYS A 66 12.72 -3.54 1.66
CA LYS A 66 11.91 -4.74 1.85
C LYS A 66 10.79 -4.87 0.83
N VAL A 67 10.12 -3.75 0.52
CA VAL A 67 8.99 -3.70 -0.42
C VAL A 67 8.99 -2.37 -1.15
N GLU A 68 8.37 -2.37 -2.32
CA GLU A 68 8.13 -1.12 -3.04
C GLU A 68 7.11 -0.28 -2.29
N CYS A 69 7.38 1.00 -2.15
CA CYS A 69 6.50 1.92 -1.43
C CYS A 69 6.59 3.30 -2.07
N TYR A 70 5.44 3.84 -2.45
CA TYR A 70 5.35 5.18 -3.04
C TYR A 70 4.35 6.00 -2.23
N PRO A 71 4.78 7.17 -1.70
CA PRO A 71 3.86 8.04 -0.97
C PRO A 71 2.88 8.67 -1.95
N VAL A 72 1.60 8.68 -1.59
CA VAL A 72 0.56 9.30 -2.41
C VAL A 72 -0.37 10.11 -1.52
N ILE A 73 -0.97 11.14 -2.10
CA ILE A 73 -2.00 11.93 -1.43
C ILE A 73 -3.34 11.31 -1.79
N ALA A 74 -4.04 10.78 -0.78
CA ALA A 74 -5.36 10.23 -0.98
C ALA A 74 -6.37 11.35 -1.18
N LYS A 75 -7.25 11.17 -2.13
CA LYS A 75 -8.34 12.11 -2.41
C LYS A 75 -9.67 11.53 -1.97
#